data_44884f45e6e881faaa4d110f84b089c3
#
_entry.id   44884f45e6e881faaa4d110f84b089c3
#
_cell.length_a   1.000
_cell.length_b   1.000
_cell.length_c   1.000
_cell.angle_alpha   90.00
_cell.angle_beta   90.00
_cell.angle_gamma   90.00
#
_symmetry.space_group_name_H-M   'P 1'
#
loop_
_entity.id
_entity.type
_entity.pdbx_description
1 polymer ?
#
loop_
_entity_poly.entity_id
_entity_poly.type
_entity_poly.pdbx_seq_one_letter_code
_entity_poly.pdbx_strand_id
1 'polypeptide(L)'
;MAQRTFSIVANCTLLFAVLGPLVVLIFHADQNFTFTSADRAALKFTLLQAALSSLLSVLLAWPLALALSRRQFRGRRLLIVALSVPFILPVIVAILGLLSVFGNSGLLNSLLSFFGFPVFSIYGLSGVLLAHIFFNIPLATRAFLLALERRPKELDRLADGLNLNFLLRFLILDWPIVRLIAPQIFSLIFVLCLTSFAVVLTLGGGPKATTLELAIYQSFRFELDFGRASFLAFIQLSIAALTCVLSIIIFGLPLNFNQSLDRPIHKRYLRLGSLFWDFGIIIVMGLFLTIPLISVLLKGVQNFYLLEITIWTAIFNSITLALFSALISTILAMGFMNKWGEVIGTLSIAVSPLIIGAGLFLMIRNFINPFEVTFWVILTVNSIMGLPFAIRIMRPASDEIISNFHRLSIAYGMTPFAWFYWVYLPRLKGALTYSMGLVAALSMGDLGVIVLFGGASFETLPLVIYQLMSAYRIDQAMASAVILVLISIGIFLIFDRIGKTRNA
;
A
#
# COMPACT_ATOMS: atom_id res chain seq x y z
N MET A 1 -24.07 24.62 -8.71
CA MET A 1 -24.65 23.56 -9.53
C MET A 1 -23.57 22.63 -10.12
N ALA A 2 -22.62 23.12 -10.90
CA ALA A 2 -21.59 22.29 -11.57
C ALA A 2 -20.81 21.33 -10.63
N GLN A 3 -20.38 21.80 -9.45
CA GLN A 3 -19.67 20.97 -8.49
C GLN A 3 -20.56 19.85 -7.90
N ARG A 4 -21.85 20.12 -7.72
CA ARG A 4 -22.83 19.13 -7.24
C ARG A 4 -23.11 18.07 -8.30
N THR A 5 -23.25 18.50 -9.57
CA THR A 5 -23.43 17.60 -10.72
C THR A 5 -22.20 16.72 -10.93
N PHE A 6 -20.99 17.28 -10.87
CA PHE A 6 -19.74 16.53 -10.98
C PHE A 6 -19.59 15.51 -9.84
N SER A 7 -19.91 15.89 -8.61
CA SER A 7 -19.90 14.95 -7.48
C SER A 7 -20.92 13.81 -7.66
N ILE A 8 -22.12 14.09 -8.19
CA ILE A 8 -23.13 13.05 -8.45
C ILE A 8 -22.63 12.10 -9.54
N VAL A 9 -22.09 12.62 -10.65
CA VAL A 9 -21.54 11.79 -11.74
C VAL A 9 -20.38 10.94 -11.23
N ALA A 10 -19.43 11.50 -10.49
CA ALA A 10 -18.32 10.76 -9.89
C ALA A 10 -18.81 9.66 -8.92
N ASN A 11 -19.82 9.95 -8.10
CA ASN A 11 -20.43 8.97 -7.22
C ASN A 11 -21.11 7.82 -8.00
N CYS A 12 -21.89 8.15 -9.04
CA CYS A 12 -22.57 7.14 -9.85
C CYS A 12 -21.56 6.25 -10.62
N THR A 13 -20.51 6.84 -11.20
CA THR A 13 -19.47 6.08 -11.91
C THR A 13 -18.72 5.15 -10.97
N LEU A 14 -18.36 5.61 -9.77
CA LEU A 14 -17.68 4.76 -8.80
C LEU A 14 -18.59 3.65 -8.27
N LEU A 15 -19.83 3.98 -7.92
CA LEU A 15 -20.81 2.99 -7.47
C LEU A 15 -20.99 1.90 -8.54
N PHE A 16 -21.12 2.28 -9.80
CA PHE A 16 -21.23 1.32 -10.88
C PHE A 16 -19.94 0.51 -11.06
N ALA A 17 -18.77 1.15 -11.04
CA ALA A 17 -17.50 0.49 -11.26
C ALA A 17 -17.04 -0.41 -10.08
N VAL A 18 -17.53 -0.18 -8.86
CA VAL A 18 -17.24 -1.01 -7.68
C VAL A 18 -18.37 -1.98 -7.38
N LEU A 19 -19.60 -1.48 -7.26
CA LEU A 19 -20.74 -2.33 -6.87
C LEU A 19 -21.22 -3.22 -8.03
N GLY A 20 -21.11 -2.76 -9.28
CA GLY A 20 -21.50 -3.58 -10.44
C GLY A 20 -20.79 -4.94 -10.46
N PRO A 21 -19.44 -4.97 -10.48
CA PRO A 21 -18.67 -6.20 -10.38
C PRO A 21 -19.00 -7.05 -9.15
N LEU A 22 -19.18 -6.41 -7.98
CA LEU A 22 -19.51 -7.12 -6.73
C LEU A 22 -20.89 -7.76 -6.78
N VAL A 23 -21.88 -7.05 -7.32
CA VAL A 23 -23.25 -7.58 -7.51
C VAL A 23 -23.23 -8.77 -8.46
N VAL A 24 -22.52 -8.67 -9.58
CA VAL A 24 -22.39 -9.78 -10.54
C VAL A 24 -21.72 -10.99 -9.90
N LEU A 25 -20.69 -10.80 -9.08
CA LEU A 25 -20.07 -11.88 -8.32
C LEU A 25 -21.06 -12.55 -7.37
N ILE A 26 -21.87 -11.77 -6.63
CA ILE A 26 -22.88 -12.32 -5.71
C ILE A 26 -23.92 -13.15 -6.46
N PHE A 27 -24.38 -12.68 -7.63
CA PHE A 27 -25.34 -13.43 -8.46
C PHE A 27 -24.75 -14.69 -9.08
N HIS A 28 -23.46 -14.75 -9.34
CA HIS A 28 -22.76 -15.93 -9.85
C HIS A 28 -22.24 -16.86 -8.76
N ALA A 29 -22.33 -16.45 -7.49
CA ALA A 29 -21.97 -17.32 -6.37
C ALA A 29 -22.89 -18.55 -6.35
N ASP A 30 -22.29 -19.73 -6.38
CA ASP A 30 -23.04 -20.98 -6.35
C ASP A 30 -23.72 -21.13 -4.99
N GLN A 31 -25.07 -21.13 -4.98
CA GLN A 31 -25.87 -21.28 -3.76
C GLN A 31 -25.75 -22.70 -3.15
N ASN A 32 -25.38 -23.69 -3.96
CA ASN A 32 -25.17 -25.08 -3.53
C ASN A 32 -23.69 -25.38 -3.21
N PHE A 33 -22.85 -24.33 -3.15
CA PHE A 33 -21.42 -24.49 -2.90
C PHE A 33 -21.16 -25.17 -1.54
N THR A 34 -20.49 -26.31 -1.58
CA THR A 34 -20.03 -27.01 -0.38
C THR A 34 -18.60 -26.57 -0.03
N PHE A 35 -18.45 -26.01 1.16
CA PHE A 35 -17.14 -25.54 1.66
C PHE A 35 -16.18 -26.73 1.83
N THR A 36 -15.20 -26.84 0.94
CA THR A 36 -14.26 -27.95 0.94
C THR A 36 -13.26 -27.86 2.10
N SER A 37 -12.55 -28.96 2.36
CA SER A 37 -11.44 -28.93 3.34
C SER A 37 -10.32 -27.97 2.94
N ALA A 38 -10.06 -27.81 1.64
CA ALA A 38 -9.09 -26.86 1.08
C ALA A 38 -9.52 -25.41 1.32
N ASP A 39 -10.81 -25.08 1.11
CA ASP A 39 -11.34 -23.73 1.34
C ASP A 39 -11.26 -23.34 2.82
N ARG A 40 -11.55 -24.30 3.72
CA ARG A 40 -11.38 -24.09 5.17
C ARG A 40 -9.93 -23.86 5.55
N ALA A 41 -9.00 -24.59 4.94
CA ALA A 41 -7.57 -24.40 5.16
C ALA A 41 -7.12 -23.02 4.64
N ALA A 42 -7.57 -22.60 3.45
CA ALA A 42 -7.28 -21.30 2.88
C ALA A 42 -7.82 -20.16 3.76
N LEU A 43 -9.05 -20.26 4.27
CA LEU A 43 -9.64 -19.29 5.18
C LEU A 43 -8.83 -19.19 6.49
N LYS A 44 -8.53 -20.35 7.11
CA LYS A 44 -7.72 -20.38 8.34
C LYS A 44 -6.33 -19.78 8.14
N PHE A 45 -5.67 -20.12 7.04
CA PHE A 45 -4.36 -19.56 6.72
C PHE A 45 -4.43 -18.04 6.47
N THR A 46 -5.45 -17.57 5.75
CA THR A 46 -5.67 -16.13 5.51
C THR A 46 -5.81 -15.36 6.81
N LEU A 47 -6.67 -15.81 7.71
CA LEU A 47 -6.89 -15.15 9.00
C LEU A 47 -5.65 -15.21 9.89
N LEU A 48 -4.98 -16.37 9.95
CA LEU A 48 -3.78 -16.57 10.76
C LEU A 48 -2.62 -15.67 10.28
N GLN A 49 -2.32 -15.68 8.97
CA GLN A 49 -1.25 -14.88 8.43
C GLN A 49 -1.53 -13.37 8.56
N ALA A 50 -2.79 -12.92 8.32
CA ALA A 50 -3.16 -11.52 8.47
C ALA A 50 -3.06 -11.06 9.94
N ALA A 51 -3.52 -11.87 10.89
CA ALA A 51 -3.43 -11.57 12.31
C ALA A 51 -1.97 -11.53 12.81
N LEU A 52 -1.16 -12.53 12.44
CA LEU A 52 0.26 -12.58 12.83
C LEU A 52 1.06 -11.45 12.18
N SER A 53 0.84 -11.17 10.88
CA SER A 53 1.51 -10.09 10.17
C SER A 53 1.22 -8.73 10.80
N SER A 54 -0.05 -8.45 11.10
CA SER A 54 -0.44 -7.19 11.73
C SER A 54 0.09 -7.07 13.16
N LEU A 55 0.01 -8.13 13.95
CA LEU A 55 0.54 -8.14 15.31
C LEU A 55 2.04 -7.89 15.34
N LEU A 56 2.80 -8.65 14.55
CA LEU A 56 4.26 -8.51 14.48
C LEU A 56 4.68 -7.14 13.94
N SER A 57 3.99 -6.63 12.92
CA SER A 57 4.27 -5.30 12.37
C SER A 57 4.05 -4.20 13.41
N VAL A 58 2.96 -4.25 14.17
CA VAL A 58 2.68 -3.28 15.25
C VAL A 58 3.69 -3.39 16.39
N LEU A 59 4.01 -4.63 16.82
CA LEU A 59 4.98 -4.87 17.91
C LEU A 59 6.40 -4.40 17.56
N LEU A 60 6.83 -4.55 16.30
CA LEU A 60 8.16 -4.13 15.85
C LEU A 60 8.20 -2.64 15.52
N ALA A 61 7.13 -2.07 15.00
CA ALA A 61 7.08 -0.67 14.61
C ALA A 61 7.04 0.29 15.79
N TRP A 62 6.36 -0.08 16.88
CA TRP A 62 6.27 0.75 18.07
C TRP A 62 7.63 1.09 18.71
N PRO A 63 8.52 0.13 19.05
CA PRO A 63 9.83 0.46 19.58
C PRO A 63 10.66 1.33 18.64
N LEU A 64 10.57 1.08 17.32
CA LEU A 64 11.22 1.90 16.31
C LEU A 64 10.70 3.34 16.30
N ALA A 65 9.39 3.53 16.38
CA ALA A 65 8.77 4.86 16.45
C ALA A 65 9.18 5.61 17.72
N LEU A 66 9.22 4.94 18.88
CA LEU A 66 9.70 5.50 20.13
C LEU A 66 11.18 5.92 20.03
N ALA A 67 12.04 5.07 19.49
CA ALA A 67 13.45 5.37 19.28
C ALA A 67 13.62 6.60 18.37
N LEU A 68 12.91 6.67 17.25
CA LEU A 68 12.94 7.80 16.32
C LEU A 68 12.35 9.09 16.91
N SER A 69 11.33 8.99 17.77
CA SER A 69 10.75 10.16 18.45
C SER A 69 11.67 10.75 19.50
N ARG A 70 12.58 9.95 20.07
CA ARG A 70 13.48 10.34 21.16
C ARG A 70 14.84 10.82 20.68
N ARG A 71 15.30 10.35 19.51
CA ARG A 71 16.67 10.59 19.03
C ARG A 71 16.73 11.53 17.84
N GLN A 72 17.70 12.45 17.91
CA GLN A 72 18.15 13.27 16.78
C GLN A 72 19.56 12.84 16.40
N PHE A 73 19.75 12.42 15.15
CA PHE A 73 21.05 12.04 14.59
C PHE A 73 21.13 12.46 13.12
N ARG A 74 22.35 12.58 12.62
CA ARG A 74 22.59 12.83 11.20
C ARG A 74 22.05 11.65 10.41
N GLY A 75 21.12 11.90 9.45
CA GLY A 75 20.45 10.85 8.68
C GLY A 75 19.05 10.47 9.18
N ARG A 76 18.56 10.96 10.33
CA ARG A 76 17.18 10.70 10.78
C ARG A 76 16.14 11.06 9.72
N ARG A 77 16.29 12.22 9.07
CA ARG A 77 15.37 12.65 8.00
C ARG A 77 15.40 11.68 6.81
N LEU A 78 16.59 11.23 6.43
CA LEU A 78 16.77 10.24 5.37
C LEU A 78 16.09 8.91 5.72
N LEU A 79 16.23 8.44 6.96
CA LEU A 79 15.59 7.21 7.42
C LEU A 79 14.06 7.35 7.44
N ILE A 80 13.51 8.48 7.90
CA ILE A 80 12.07 8.74 7.85
C ILE A 80 11.55 8.78 6.41
N VAL A 81 12.31 9.34 5.48
CA VAL A 81 11.98 9.30 4.05
C VAL A 81 12.08 7.87 3.53
N ALA A 82 13.11 7.12 3.91
CA ALA A 82 13.27 5.72 3.54
C ALA A 82 12.11 4.84 4.04
N LEU A 83 11.50 5.15 5.20
CA LEU A 83 10.27 4.51 5.67
C LEU A 83 9.04 4.79 4.77
N SER A 84 9.12 5.76 3.85
CA SER A 84 8.05 6.02 2.87
C SER A 84 8.28 5.27 1.55
N VAL A 85 9.50 4.80 1.29
CA VAL A 85 9.87 4.11 0.04
C VAL A 85 9.07 2.84 -0.20
N PRO A 86 8.81 1.96 0.78
CA PRO A 86 8.03 0.74 0.55
C PRO A 86 6.60 0.99 0.04
N PHE A 87 6.04 2.20 0.22
CA PHE A 87 4.74 2.56 -0.37
C PHE A 87 4.81 2.85 -1.86
N ILE A 88 5.94 3.32 -2.35
CA ILE A 88 6.15 3.66 -3.77
C ILE A 88 6.76 2.45 -4.49
N LEU A 89 7.39 1.57 -3.74
CA LEU A 89 8.10 0.42 -4.29
C LEU A 89 7.12 -0.65 -4.76
N PRO A 90 7.22 -1.12 -6.01
CA PRO A 90 6.45 -2.25 -6.50
C PRO A 90 6.66 -3.50 -5.66
N VAL A 91 5.57 -4.18 -5.30
CA VAL A 91 5.60 -5.34 -4.39
C VAL A 91 6.55 -6.43 -4.89
N ILE A 92 6.54 -6.70 -6.20
CA ILE A 92 7.39 -7.73 -6.82
C ILE A 92 8.89 -7.44 -6.66
N VAL A 93 9.29 -6.16 -6.66
CA VAL A 93 10.69 -5.74 -6.47
C VAL A 93 11.16 -6.01 -5.04
N ALA A 94 10.32 -5.68 -4.06
CA ALA A 94 10.64 -5.95 -2.66
C ALA A 94 10.74 -7.45 -2.38
N ILE A 95 9.89 -8.26 -3.02
CA ILE A 95 9.96 -9.73 -2.93
C ILE A 95 11.28 -10.24 -3.50
N LEU A 96 11.70 -9.76 -4.67
CA LEU A 96 13.03 -10.10 -5.22
C LEU A 96 14.16 -9.72 -4.27
N GLY A 97 14.06 -8.55 -3.63
CA GLY A 97 15.01 -8.13 -2.60
C GLY A 97 15.05 -9.08 -1.41
N LEU A 98 13.89 -9.46 -0.90
CA LEU A 98 13.80 -10.41 0.20
C LEU A 98 14.33 -11.80 -0.20
N LEU A 99 14.04 -12.28 -1.42
CA LEU A 99 14.59 -13.53 -1.94
C LEU A 99 16.11 -13.48 -2.09
N SER A 100 16.67 -12.34 -2.48
CA SER A 100 18.12 -12.20 -2.63
C SER A 100 18.87 -12.19 -1.31
N VAL A 101 18.20 -11.84 -0.20
CA VAL A 101 18.79 -11.82 1.14
C VAL A 101 18.45 -13.10 1.93
N PHE A 102 17.17 -13.47 1.94
CA PHE A 102 16.63 -14.55 2.78
C PHE A 102 16.29 -15.83 2.01
N GLY A 103 16.42 -15.84 0.68
CA GLY A 103 16.18 -17.02 -0.15
C GLY A 103 17.19 -18.14 0.11
N ASN A 104 16.95 -19.33 -0.44
CA ASN A 104 17.80 -20.49 -0.22
C ASN A 104 19.27 -20.25 -0.61
N SER A 105 19.50 -19.51 -1.69
CA SER A 105 20.83 -19.03 -2.16
C SER A 105 21.09 -17.57 -1.77
N GLY A 106 20.36 -17.03 -0.80
CA GLY A 106 20.46 -15.64 -0.35
C GLY A 106 21.64 -15.38 0.58
N LEU A 107 21.93 -14.10 0.80
CA LEU A 107 23.05 -13.66 1.64
C LEU A 107 23.02 -14.26 3.05
N LEU A 108 21.84 -14.32 3.70
CA LEU A 108 21.69 -14.85 5.05
C LEU A 108 21.99 -16.35 5.09
N ASN A 109 21.43 -17.11 4.16
CA ASN A 109 21.63 -18.56 4.11
C ASN A 109 23.06 -18.93 3.71
N SER A 110 23.72 -18.13 2.89
CA SER A 110 25.15 -18.29 2.59
C SER A 110 26.02 -18.07 3.84
N LEU A 111 25.68 -17.07 4.66
CA LEU A 111 26.34 -16.82 5.95
C LEU A 111 26.07 -17.98 6.95
N LEU A 112 24.81 -18.42 7.08
CA LEU A 112 24.45 -19.51 7.98
C LEU A 112 25.17 -20.81 7.61
N SER A 113 25.22 -21.14 6.31
CA SER A 113 25.94 -22.34 5.83
C SER A 113 27.45 -22.27 6.07
N PHE A 114 28.04 -21.07 5.92
CA PHE A 114 29.47 -20.85 6.23
C PHE A 114 29.79 -21.13 7.70
N PHE A 115 28.86 -20.81 8.63
CA PHE A 115 29.01 -21.11 10.06
C PHE A 115 28.45 -22.50 10.47
N GLY A 116 28.01 -23.33 9.52
CA GLY A 116 27.47 -24.66 9.79
C GLY A 116 26.06 -24.71 10.37
N PHE A 117 25.31 -23.58 10.30
CA PHE A 117 23.92 -23.54 10.74
C PHE A 117 22.96 -24.04 9.64
N PRO A 118 21.78 -24.58 10.01
CA PRO A 118 20.79 -25.04 9.05
C PRO A 118 20.23 -23.89 8.21
N VAL A 119 20.00 -24.18 6.93
CA VAL A 119 19.43 -23.23 5.97
C VAL A 119 17.95 -22.98 6.29
N PHE A 120 17.58 -21.72 6.29
CA PHE A 120 16.20 -21.26 6.53
C PHE A 120 15.44 -21.19 5.20
N SER A 121 14.21 -21.73 5.15
CA SER A 121 13.34 -21.60 3.98
C SER A 121 12.46 -20.36 4.09
N ILE A 122 12.53 -19.49 3.08
CA ILE A 122 11.69 -18.29 2.98
C ILE A 122 10.27 -18.61 2.46
N TYR A 123 10.00 -19.82 1.98
CA TYR A 123 8.69 -20.17 1.44
C TYR A 123 7.71 -20.61 2.53
N GLY A 124 6.43 -20.33 2.34
CA GLY A 124 5.35 -20.62 3.27
C GLY A 124 5.01 -19.46 4.20
N LEU A 125 4.52 -19.77 5.40
CA LEU A 125 4.07 -18.76 6.36
C LEU A 125 5.22 -17.80 6.76
N SER A 126 6.42 -18.30 6.93
CA SER A 126 7.59 -17.50 7.32
C SER A 126 7.92 -16.40 6.32
N GLY A 127 7.91 -16.73 5.02
CA GLY A 127 8.17 -15.76 3.97
C GLY A 127 7.05 -14.74 3.78
N VAL A 128 5.80 -15.21 3.87
CA VAL A 128 4.64 -14.31 3.82
C VAL A 128 4.68 -13.31 4.98
N LEU A 129 4.96 -13.77 6.22
CA LEU A 129 5.11 -12.91 7.38
C LEU A 129 6.28 -11.93 7.20
N LEU A 130 7.44 -12.41 6.74
CA LEU A 130 8.63 -11.58 6.52
C LEU A 130 8.33 -10.45 5.52
N ALA A 131 7.69 -10.76 4.40
CA ALA A 131 7.31 -9.76 3.40
C ALA A 131 6.27 -8.76 3.94
N HIS A 132 5.25 -9.24 4.64
CA HIS A 132 4.25 -8.36 5.25
C HIS A 132 4.86 -7.44 6.31
N ILE A 133 5.78 -7.94 7.13
CA ILE A 133 6.52 -7.14 8.11
C ILE A 133 7.35 -6.06 7.40
N PHE A 134 8.04 -6.43 6.30
CA PHE A 134 8.83 -5.51 5.51
C PHE A 134 8.01 -4.32 4.99
N PHE A 135 6.79 -4.57 4.48
CA PHE A 135 5.92 -3.51 3.97
C PHE A 135 5.21 -2.72 5.07
N ASN A 136 4.81 -3.38 6.16
CA ASN A 136 3.92 -2.79 7.15
C ASN A 136 4.64 -2.12 8.33
N ILE A 137 5.89 -2.49 8.66
CA ILE A 137 6.69 -1.78 9.69
C ILE A 137 6.81 -0.29 9.37
N PRO A 138 7.17 0.13 8.15
CA PRO A 138 7.25 1.54 7.82
C PRO A 138 5.94 2.29 8.01
N LEU A 139 4.83 1.69 7.58
CA LEU A 139 3.47 2.23 7.75
C LEU A 139 3.15 2.45 9.23
N ALA A 140 3.29 1.39 10.03
CA ALA A 140 2.99 1.43 11.45
C ALA A 140 3.92 2.39 12.20
N THR A 141 5.23 2.38 11.91
CA THR A 141 6.21 3.29 12.53
C THR A 141 5.85 4.75 12.27
N ARG A 142 5.48 5.08 11.03
CA ARG A 142 5.08 6.45 10.67
C ARG A 142 3.82 6.88 11.39
N ALA A 143 2.83 5.99 11.50
CA ALA A 143 1.59 6.26 12.23
C ALA A 143 1.85 6.53 13.72
N PHE A 144 2.63 5.68 14.38
CA PHE A 144 3.03 5.89 15.78
C PHE A 144 3.84 7.17 15.96
N LEU A 145 4.79 7.45 15.06
CA LEU A 145 5.64 8.62 15.12
C LEU A 145 4.82 9.91 15.02
N LEU A 146 3.88 9.99 14.09
CA LEU A 146 2.95 11.13 13.96
C LEU A 146 2.14 11.36 15.22
N ALA A 147 1.66 10.29 15.84
CA ALA A 147 0.89 10.40 17.06
C ALA A 147 1.73 10.85 18.27
N LEU A 148 2.94 10.31 18.40
CA LEU A 148 3.88 10.70 19.45
C LEU A 148 4.33 12.17 19.30
N GLU A 149 4.48 12.66 18.08
CA GLU A 149 4.87 14.05 17.81
C GLU A 149 3.72 15.06 18.02
N ARG A 150 2.46 14.61 18.04
CA ARG A 150 1.30 15.46 18.38
C ARG A 150 1.19 15.76 19.88
N ARG A 151 1.90 15.03 20.71
CA ARG A 151 1.87 15.25 22.17
C ARG A 151 2.33 16.66 22.52
N PRO A 152 1.62 17.37 23.44
CA PRO A 152 2.05 18.66 23.97
C PRO A 152 3.44 18.57 24.63
N LYS A 153 4.33 19.51 24.29
CA LYS A 153 5.70 19.54 24.81
C LYS A 153 5.75 19.83 26.33
N GLU A 154 4.70 20.43 26.85
CA GLU A 154 4.50 20.74 28.26
C GLU A 154 4.52 19.47 29.13
N LEU A 155 3.92 18.37 28.63
CA LEU A 155 3.92 17.08 29.31
C LEU A 155 5.34 16.50 29.44
N ASP A 156 6.17 16.67 28.40
CA ASP A 156 7.58 16.26 28.47
C ASP A 156 8.36 17.06 29.47
N ARG A 157 8.14 18.41 29.55
CA ARG A 157 8.78 19.29 30.54
C ARG A 157 8.35 18.96 31.95
N LEU A 158 7.06 18.67 32.17
CA LEU A 158 6.57 18.25 33.48
C LEU A 158 7.20 16.92 33.92
N ALA A 159 7.31 15.95 33.01
CA ALA A 159 7.97 14.69 33.32
C ALA A 159 9.46 14.84 33.64
N ASP A 160 10.14 15.81 33.01
CA ASP A 160 11.53 16.15 33.30
C ASP A 160 11.63 16.83 34.66
N GLY A 161 10.74 17.77 35.00
CA GLY A 161 10.66 18.42 36.30
C GLY A 161 10.37 17.48 37.49
N LEU A 162 9.54 16.46 37.25
CA LEU A 162 9.22 15.40 38.21
C LEU A 162 10.26 14.27 38.26
N ASN A 163 11.32 14.36 37.49
CA ASN A 163 12.42 13.39 37.44
C ASN A 163 11.94 11.94 37.22
N LEU A 164 10.88 11.76 36.39
CA LEU A 164 10.28 10.44 36.15
C LEU A 164 11.30 9.48 35.55
N ASN A 165 11.36 8.27 36.11
CA ASN A 165 12.18 7.21 35.54
C ASN A 165 11.65 6.75 34.18
N PHE A 166 12.45 5.98 33.41
CA PHE A 166 12.12 5.53 32.07
C PHE A 166 10.80 4.77 32.02
N LEU A 167 10.55 3.88 32.98
CA LEU A 167 9.34 3.04 33.00
C LEU A 167 8.08 3.87 33.29
N LEU A 168 8.12 4.76 34.27
CA LEU A 168 7.01 5.65 34.62
C LEU A 168 6.71 6.62 33.47
N ARG A 169 7.74 7.17 32.83
CA ARG A 169 7.57 8.02 31.66
C ARG A 169 6.91 7.28 30.51
N PHE A 170 7.33 6.05 30.23
CA PHE A 170 6.70 5.20 29.25
C PHE A 170 5.23 4.93 29.59
N LEU A 171 4.93 4.50 30.81
CA LEU A 171 3.56 4.13 31.22
C LEU A 171 2.61 5.34 31.23
N ILE A 172 3.09 6.54 31.65
CA ILE A 172 2.24 7.71 31.80
C ILE A 172 2.10 8.49 30.49
N LEU A 173 3.16 8.62 29.69
CA LEU A 173 3.19 9.50 28.53
C LEU A 173 3.06 8.75 27.18
N ASP A 174 3.80 7.67 27.02
CA ASP A 174 3.90 7.00 25.71
C ASP A 174 2.80 5.92 25.56
N TRP A 175 2.57 5.09 26.59
CA TRP A 175 1.62 3.99 26.57
C TRP A 175 0.16 4.40 26.30
N PRO A 176 -0.39 5.50 26.86
CA PRO A 176 -1.74 5.95 26.54
C PRO A 176 -1.94 6.25 25.05
N ILE A 177 -0.91 6.80 24.39
CA ILE A 177 -0.94 7.08 22.96
C ILE A 177 -0.88 5.77 22.17
N VAL A 178 0.04 4.88 22.54
CA VAL A 178 0.23 3.60 21.87
C VAL A 178 -1.04 2.75 21.94
N ARG A 179 -1.63 2.57 23.13
CA ARG A 179 -2.85 1.77 23.31
C ARG A 179 -4.07 2.29 22.54
N LEU A 180 -4.12 3.60 22.29
CA LEU A 180 -5.21 4.21 21.53
C LEU A 180 -5.04 3.96 20.03
N ILE A 181 -3.81 3.94 19.51
CA ILE A 181 -3.52 3.93 18.08
C ILE A 181 -3.16 2.54 17.57
N ALA A 182 -2.55 1.70 18.41
CA ALA A 182 -2.15 0.35 18.02
C ALA A 182 -3.30 -0.49 17.42
N PRO A 183 -4.53 -0.49 17.98
CA PRO A 183 -5.64 -1.25 17.40
C PRO A 183 -6.09 -0.73 16.03
N GLN A 184 -6.02 0.59 15.80
CA GLN A 184 -6.36 1.19 14.50
C GLN A 184 -5.34 0.77 13.43
N ILE A 185 -4.04 0.80 13.79
CA ILE A 185 -2.96 0.36 12.90
C ILE A 185 -3.07 -1.14 12.65
N PHE A 186 -3.33 -1.94 13.69
CA PHE A 186 -3.55 -3.38 13.58
C PHE A 186 -4.67 -3.70 12.59
N SER A 187 -5.84 -3.07 12.74
CA SER A 187 -6.99 -3.29 11.85
C SER A 187 -6.68 -2.89 10.40
N LEU A 188 -5.99 -1.79 10.18
CA LEU A 188 -5.59 -1.36 8.86
C LEU A 188 -4.65 -2.37 8.21
N ILE A 189 -3.59 -2.79 8.94
CA ILE A 189 -2.62 -3.77 8.43
C ILE A 189 -3.27 -5.14 8.22
N PHE A 190 -4.20 -5.53 9.10
CA PHE A 190 -4.94 -6.79 8.97
C PHE A 190 -5.70 -6.84 7.64
N VAL A 191 -6.41 -5.78 7.28
CA VAL A 191 -7.14 -5.70 6.00
C VAL A 191 -6.16 -5.72 4.82
N LEU A 192 -5.05 -4.97 4.89
CA LEU A 192 -4.03 -4.98 3.84
C LEU A 192 -3.39 -6.37 3.66
N CYS A 193 -3.13 -7.09 4.74
CA CYS A 193 -2.60 -8.46 4.67
C CYS A 193 -3.64 -9.49 4.22
N LEU A 194 -4.92 -9.26 4.53
CA LEU A 194 -6.03 -10.12 4.11
C LEU A 194 -6.22 -10.09 2.59
N THR A 195 -6.01 -8.92 1.96
CA THR A 195 -6.13 -8.71 0.51
C THR A 195 -4.78 -8.79 -0.22
N SER A 196 -3.76 -9.38 0.42
CA SER A 196 -2.42 -9.49 -0.18
C SER A 196 -2.32 -10.68 -1.11
N PHE A 197 -2.33 -10.42 -2.43
CA PHE A 197 -2.20 -11.43 -3.47
C PHE A 197 -0.74 -11.70 -3.87
N ALA A 198 -0.02 -10.66 -4.30
CA ALA A 198 1.31 -10.79 -4.91
C ALA A 198 2.34 -11.47 -3.99
N VAL A 199 2.30 -11.19 -2.69
CA VAL A 199 3.19 -11.78 -1.69
C VAL A 199 2.95 -13.29 -1.56
N VAL A 200 1.67 -13.69 -1.46
CA VAL A 200 1.32 -15.11 -1.30
C VAL A 200 1.52 -15.90 -2.57
N LEU A 201 1.24 -15.29 -3.74
CA LEU A 201 1.50 -15.90 -5.04
C LEU A 201 2.97 -16.28 -5.22
N THR A 202 3.88 -15.45 -4.72
CA THR A 202 5.33 -15.63 -4.91
C THR A 202 6.02 -16.38 -3.77
N LEU A 203 5.62 -16.15 -2.53
CA LEU A 203 6.28 -16.70 -1.33
C LEU A 203 5.45 -17.78 -0.60
N GLY A 204 4.17 -17.97 -0.98
CA GLY A 204 3.31 -18.95 -0.32
C GLY A 204 3.80 -20.38 -0.38
N GLY A 205 4.44 -20.79 -1.49
CA GLY A 205 5.17 -22.06 -1.56
C GLY A 205 4.32 -23.33 -1.61
N GLY A 206 3.03 -23.26 -1.97
CA GLY A 206 2.20 -24.42 -2.25
C GLY A 206 0.89 -24.54 -1.44
N PRO A 207 0.23 -25.71 -1.47
CA PRO A 207 -1.15 -25.88 -0.97
C PRO A 207 -1.34 -25.57 0.52
N LYS A 208 -0.30 -25.75 1.34
CA LYS A 208 -0.35 -25.51 2.79
C LYS A 208 -0.35 -24.02 3.15
N ALA A 209 0.02 -23.14 2.23
CA ALA A 209 0.11 -21.70 2.43
C ALA A 209 -0.75 -20.91 1.41
N THR A 210 -1.89 -21.47 1.04
CA THR A 210 -2.85 -20.84 0.14
C THR A 210 -3.78 -19.91 0.93
N THR A 211 -3.93 -18.64 0.48
CA THR A 211 -4.92 -17.70 1.00
C THR A 211 -6.20 -17.72 0.18
N LEU A 212 -7.26 -17.08 0.69
CA LEU A 212 -8.49 -16.90 -0.08
C LEU A 212 -8.25 -16.21 -1.42
N GLU A 213 -7.40 -15.16 -1.44
CA GLU A 213 -7.00 -14.47 -2.68
C GLU A 213 -6.40 -15.43 -3.71
N LEU A 214 -5.47 -16.26 -3.27
CA LEU A 214 -4.83 -17.24 -4.16
C LEU A 214 -5.81 -18.33 -4.59
N ALA A 215 -6.72 -18.77 -3.71
CA ALA A 215 -7.77 -19.72 -4.04
C ALA A 215 -8.76 -19.16 -5.07
N ILE A 216 -9.18 -17.89 -4.92
CA ILE A 216 -10.01 -17.18 -5.88
C ILE A 216 -9.32 -17.14 -7.25
N TYR A 217 -8.04 -16.77 -7.29
CA TYR A 217 -7.25 -16.74 -8.51
C TYR A 217 -7.14 -18.11 -9.17
N GLN A 218 -6.87 -19.17 -8.40
CA GLN A 218 -6.76 -20.53 -8.90
C GLN A 218 -8.08 -21.03 -9.48
N SER A 219 -9.19 -20.85 -8.76
CA SER A 219 -10.53 -21.23 -9.24
C SER A 219 -10.93 -20.46 -10.48
N PHE A 220 -10.54 -19.18 -10.58
CA PHE A 220 -10.87 -18.34 -11.72
C PHE A 220 -10.01 -18.64 -12.95
N ARG A 221 -8.69 -18.79 -12.79
CA ARG A 221 -7.73 -18.86 -13.90
C ARG A 221 -7.49 -20.28 -14.40
N PHE A 222 -7.46 -21.27 -13.49
CA PHE A 222 -7.06 -22.64 -13.81
C PHE A 222 -8.24 -23.62 -13.77
N GLU A 223 -9.12 -23.51 -12.78
CA GLU A 223 -10.27 -24.41 -12.63
C GLU A 223 -11.47 -23.97 -13.48
N LEU A 224 -11.54 -22.68 -13.88
CA LEU A 224 -12.67 -22.04 -14.57
C LEU A 224 -13.99 -22.18 -13.80
N ASP A 225 -13.91 -22.40 -12.50
CA ASP A 225 -15.03 -22.48 -11.57
C ASP A 225 -15.37 -21.09 -11.04
N PHE A 226 -16.17 -20.37 -11.80
CA PHE A 226 -16.57 -19.00 -11.47
C PHE A 226 -17.53 -18.94 -10.28
N GLY A 227 -18.31 -20.00 -10.05
CA GLY A 227 -19.23 -20.10 -8.90
C GLY A 227 -18.45 -20.15 -7.59
N ARG A 228 -17.46 -21.04 -7.50
CA ARG A 228 -16.56 -21.16 -6.35
C ARG A 228 -15.76 -19.89 -6.14
N ALA A 229 -15.14 -19.33 -7.20
CA ALA A 229 -14.37 -18.10 -7.11
C ALA A 229 -15.21 -16.95 -6.54
N SER A 230 -16.46 -16.80 -7.02
CA SER A 230 -17.39 -15.77 -6.58
C SER A 230 -17.79 -15.94 -5.10
N PHE A 231 -18.04 -17.17 -4.67
CA PHE A 231 -18.38 -17.45 -3.27
C PHE A 231 -17.23 -17.14 -2.30
N LEU A 232 -16.00 -17.57 -2.66
CA LEU A 232 -14.79 -17.24 -1.87
C LEU A 232 -14.52 -15.73 -1.83
N ALA A 233 -14.74 -15.02 -2.95
CA ALA A 233 -14.63 -13.58 -3.04
C ALA A 233 -15.64 -12.87 -2.12
N PHE A 234 -16.88 -13.37 -2.06
CA PHE A 234 -17.92 -12.85 -1.17
C PHE A 234 -17.53 -13.02 0.31
N ILE A 235 -17.01 -14.20 0.70
CA ILE A 235 -16.50 -14.43 2.07
C ILE A 235 -15.40 -13.45 2.42
N GLN A 236 -14.41 -13.31 1.55
CA GLN A 236 -13.26 -12.42 1.80
C GLN A 236 -13.71 -10.96 1.92
N LEU A 237 -14.56 -10.49 1.00
CA LEU A 237 -15.12 -9.15 1.06
C LEU A 237 -15.89 -8.90 2.35
N SER A 238 -16.69 -9.89 2.78
CA SER A 238 -17.48 -9.80 4.02
C SER A 238 -16.57 -9.66 5.25
N ILE A 239 -15.49 -10.43 5.33
CA ILE A 239 -14.51 -10.35 6.44
C ILE A 239 -13.80 -8.99 6.42
N ALA A 240 -13.34 -8.55 5.25
CA ALA A 240 -12.65 -7.26 5.11
C ALA A 240 -13.57 -6.08 5.45
N ALA A 241 -14.80 -6.08 4.94
CA ALA A 241 -15.78 -5.05 5.21
C ALA A 241 -16.17 -5.02 6.71
N LEU A 242 -16.41 -6.19 7.31
CA LEU A 242 -16.71 -6.30 8.74
C LEU A 242 -15.56 -5.74 9.59
N THR A 243 -14.31 -6.08 9.25
CA THR A 243 -13.13 -5.57 9.96
C THR A 243 -13.01 -4.06 9.84
N CYS A 244 -13.22 -3.49 8.64
CA CYS A 244 -13.21 -2.05 8.43
C CYS A 244 -14.32 -1.34 9.20
N VAL A 245 -15.55 -1.85 9.15
CA VAL A 245 -16.70 -1.27 9.86
C VAL A 245 -16.49 -1.32 11.37
N LEU A 246 -16.08 -2.45 11.91
CA LEU A 246 -15.77 -2.59 13.34
C LEU A 246 -14.64 -1.64 13.76
N SER A 247 -13.59 -1.51 12.94
CA SER A 247 -12.50 -0.58 13.20
C SER A 247 -13.00 0.88 13.28
N ILE A 248 -13.85 1.29 12.35
CA ILE A 248 -14.41 2.66 12.34
C ILE A 248 -15.33 2.89 13.54
N ILE A 249 -16.17 1.92 13.89
CA ILE A 249 -17.11 2.05 15.02
C ILE A 249 -16.37 2.11 16.35
N ILE A 250 -15.37 1.25 16.55
CA ILE A 250 -14.68 1.11 17.84
C ILE A 250 -13.62 2.21 18.02
N PHE A 251 -12.86 2.54 16.95
CA PHE A 251 -11.68 3.40 17.03
C PHE A 251 -11.82 4.74 16.31
N GLY A 252 -12.91 4.97 15.57
CA GLY A 252 -13.11 6.15 14.73
C GLY A 252 -12.41 6.08 13.38
N LEU A 253 -12.45 7.19 12.64
CA LEU A 253 -11.81 7.28 11.33
C LEU A 253 -10.28 7.18 11.43
N PRO A 254 -9.62 6.52 10.47
CA PRO A 254 -8.20 6.30 10.51
C PRO A 254 -7.40 7.61 10.46
N LEU A 255 -6.21 7.59 11.08
CA LEU A 255 -5.29 8.72 11.14
C LEU A 255 -4.87 9.18 9.74
N ASN A 256 -4.84 10.50 9.53
CA ASN A 256 -4.29 11.10 8.32
C ASN A 256 -2.76 11.09 8.38
N PHE A 257 -2.12 10.33 7.49
CA PHE A 257 -0.66 10.14 7.42
C PHE A 257 0.11 11.26 6.70
N ASN A 258 -0.58 12.28 6.16
CA ASN A 258 0.01 13.27 5.27
C ASN A 258 0.62 14.50 5.95
N GLN A 259 0.74 14.49 7.28
CA GLN A 259 1.35 15.62 7.99
C GLN A 259 2.88 15.52 7.97
N SER A 260 3.54 16.66 7.77
CA SER A 260 5.00 16.75 7.80
C SER A 260 5.55 16.39 9.20
N LEU A 261 6.56 15.53 9.22
CA LEU A 261 7.29 15.11 10.41
C LEU A 261 8.45 16.07 10.76
N ASP A 262 8.37 17.32 10.33
CA ASP A 262 9.46 18.31 10.46
C ASP A 262 9.43 19.10 11.78
N ARG A 263 8.71 18.64 12.80
CA ARG A 263 8.67 19.35 14.09
C ARG A 263 9.98 19.18 14.86
N PRO A 264 10.57 20.27 15.40
CA PRO A 264 11.79 20.18 16.19
C PRO A 264 11.54 19.35 17.45
N ILE A 265 12.31 18.27 17.59
CA ILE A 265 12.27 17.38 18.75
C ILE A 265 12.96 18.10 19.92
N HIS A 266 12.36 18.09 21.09
CA HIS A 266 13.01 18.59 22.30
C HIS A 266 14.18 17.66 22.66
N LYS A 267 15.38 18.21 22.94
CA LYS A 267 16.53 17.43 23.45
C LYS A 267 16.12 16.80 24.77
N ARG A 268 15.88 15.49 24.79
CA ARG A 268 15.58 14.72 25.99
C ARG A 268 16.88 14.32 26.67
N TYR A 269 16.98 14.57 27.99
CA TYR A 269 18.04 13.98 28.81
C TYR A 269 17.81 12.46 28.88
N LEU A 270 18.70 11.70 28.26
CA LEU A 270 18.55 10.25 28.12
C LEU A 270 19.73 9.53 28.78
N ARG A 271 19.41 8.57 29.63
CA ARG A 271 20.39 7.65 30.23
C ARG A 271 21.12 6.86 29.14
N LEU A 272 22.41 6.58 29.34
CA LEU A 272 23.26 5.82 28.41
C LEU A 272 22.65 4.46 28.01
N GLY A 273 21.98 3.73 28.91
CA GLY A 273 21.37 2.43 28.64
C GLY A 273 20.23 2.50 27.60
N SER A 274 19.43 3.58 27.58
CA SER A 274 18.40 3.73 26.54
C SER A 274 18.99 4.08 25.18
N LEU A 275 20.20 4.60 25.14
CA LEU A 275 20.90 4.97 23.91
C LEU A 275 21.27 3.71 23.08
N PHE A 276 21.86 2.71 23.72
CA PHE A 276 22.22 1.46 23.04
C PHE A 276 20.99 0.73 22.51
N TRP A 277 19.89 0.70 23.28
CA TRP A 277 18.64 0.07 22.85
C TRP A 277 18.00 0.80 21.68
N ASP A 278 17.87 2.13 21.75
CA ASP A 278 17.28 2.94 20.69
C ASP A 278 18.08 2.82 19.37
N PHE A 279 19.42 2.94 19.44
CA PHE A 279 20.27 2.81 18.25
C PHE A 279 20.31 1.37 17.72
N GLY A 280 20.31 0.37 18.61
CA GLY A 280 20.23 -1.04 18.21
C GLY A 280 18.98 -1.33 17.36
N ILE A 281 17.81 -0.88 17.81
CA ILE A 281 16.55 -1.04 17.06
C ILE A 281 16.61 -0.28 15.73
N ILE A 282 17.07 0.99 15.74
CA ILE A 282 17.16 1.81 14.52
C ILE A 282 18.09 1.13 13.49
N ILE A 283 19.24 0.60 13.92
CA ILE A 283 20.20 -0.06 13.03
C ILE A 283 19.60 -1.36 12.47
N VAL A 284 19.07 -2.23 13.34
CA VAL A 284 18.51 -3.53 12.90
C VAL A 284 17.37 -3.32 11.92
N MET A 285 16.41 -2.44 12.24
CA MET A 285 15.28 -2.19 11.35
C MET A 285 15.68 -1.41 10.09
N GLY A 286 16.64 -0.51 10.20
CA GLY A 286 17.23 0.18 9.05
C GLY A 286 17.90 -0.79 8.09
N LEU A 287 18.72 -1.71 8.58
CA LEU A 287 19.37 -2.75 7.77
C LEU A 287 18.33 -3.71 7.16
N PHE A 288 17.34 -4.13 7.94
CA PHE A 288 16.27 -5.00 7.44
C PHE A 288 15.53 -4.40 6.24
N LEU A 289 15.29 -3.08 6.25
CA LEU A 289 14.62 -2.40 5.15
C LEU A 289 15.56 -2.05 3.97
N THR A 290 16.83 -1.76 4.24
CA THR A 290 17.73 -1.25 3.20
C THR A 290 18.52 -2.34 2.48
N ILE A 291 18.94 -3.41 3.16
CA ILE A 291 19.76 -4.48 2.54
C ILE A 291 19.03 -5.15 1.37
N PRO A 292 17.74 -5.56 1.47
CA PRO A 292 17.02 -6.13 0.33
C PRO A 292 16.97 -5.19 -0.88
N LEU A 293 16.73 -3.90 -0.66
CA LEU A 293 16.66 -2.91 -1.75
C LEU A 293 18.01 -2.68 -2.41
N ILE A 294 19.07 -2.55 -1.62
CA ILE A 294 20.44 -2.41 -2.13
C ILE A 294 20.84 -3.66 -2.90
N SER A 295 20.47 -4.84 -2.43
CA SER A 295 20.78 -6.10 -3.12
C SER A 295 20.16 -6.19 -4.50
N VAL A 296 18.88 -5.77 -4.66
CA VAL A 296 18.23 -5.69 -5.99
C VAL A 296 18.95 -4.71 -6.89
N LEU A 297 19.27 -3.52 -6.37
CA LEU A 297 19.96 -2.49 -7.16
C LEU A 297 21.32 -2.97 -7.65
N LEU A 298 22.13 -3.55 -6.76
CA LEU A 298 23.47 -4.02 -7.12
C LEU A 298 23.44 -5.16 -8.16
N LYS A 299 22.67 -6.22 -7.86
CA LYS A 299 22.55 -7.38 -8.76
C LYS A 299 21.85 -7.00 -10.06
N GLY A 300 20.82 -6.16 -10.01
CA GLY A 300 20.08 -5.74 -11.18
C GLY A 300 20.96 -4.91 -12.13
N VAL A 301 21.75 -3.95 -11.61
CA VAL A 301 22.68 -3.16 -12.44
C VAL A 301 23.77 -4.04 -13.07
N GLN A 302 24.29 -5.02 -12.33
CA GLN A 302 25.29 -5.96 -12.88
C GLN A 302 24.74 -6.79 -14.03
N ASN A 303 23.45 -7.07 -14.07
CA ASN A 303 22.80 -7.96 -15.02
C ASN A 303 22.02 -7.21 -16.13
N PHE A 304 22.22 -5.89 -16.29
CA PHE A 304 21.51 -5.10 -17.33
C PHE A 304 21.71 -5.63 -18.77
N TYR A 305 22.84 -6.26 -19.04
CA TYR A 305 23.15 -6.83 -20.35
C TYR A 305 22.26 -8.03 -20.74
N LEU A 306 21.52 -8.60 -19.77
CA LEU A 306 20.61 -9.73 -20.00
C LEU A 306 19.21 -9.29 -20.44
N LEU A 307 18.94 -7.99 -20.54
CA LEU A 307 17.63 -7.47 -20.88
C LEU A 307 17.27 -7.77 -22.35
N GLU A 308 16.10 -8.31 -22.57
CA GLU A 308 15.56 -8.59 -23.89
C GLU A 308 14.81 -7.37 -24.47
N ILE A 309 14.71 -7.29 -25.80
CA ILE A 309 14.02 -6.17 -26.49
C ILE A 309 12.53 -6.13 -26.13
N THR A 310 11.91 -7.27 -25.83
CA THR A 310 10.50 -7.39 -25.43
C THR A 310 10.15 -6.56 -24.18
N ILE A 311 11.14 -6.24 -23.35
CA ILE A 311 10.92 -5.46 -22.13
C ILE A 311 10.44 -4.03 -22.42
N TRP A 312 10.80 -3.45 -23.57
CA TRP A 312 10.39 -2.08 -23.93
C TRP A 312 8.90 -1.93 -24.14
N THR A 313 8.26 -2.93 -24.70
CA THR A 313 6.77 -2.96 -24.85
C THR A 313 6.10 -3.00 -23.48
N ALA A 314 6.61 -3.84 -22.58
CA ALA A 314 6.10 -3.92 -21.20
C ALA A 314 6.32 -2.61 -20.42
N ILE A 315 7.44 -1.91 -20.63
CA ILE A 315 7.69 -0.58 -20.05
C ILE A 315 6.66 0.42 -20.55
N PHE A 316 6.48 0.50 -21.88
CA PHE A 316 5.52 1.43 -22.49
C PHE A 316 4.09 1.18 -21.98
N ASN A 317 3.66 -0.06 -21.94
CA ASN A 317 2.35 -0.45 -21.43
C ASN A 317 2.18 -0.06 -19.95
N SER A 318 3.19 -0.32 -19.12
CA SER A 318 3.16 0.03 -17.70
C SER A 318 3.08 1.53 -17.47
N ILE A 319 3.88 2.33 -18.19
CA ILE A 319 3.86 3.80 -18.08
C ILE A 319 2.50 4.34 -18.52
N THR A 320 1.99 3.89 -19.68
CA THR A 320 0.71 4.33 -20.23
C THR A 320 -0.42 4.02 -19.23
N LEU A 321 -0.48 2.79 -18.74
CA LEU A 321 -1.47 2.37 -17.76
C LEU A 321 -1.39 3.20 -16.48
N ALA A 322 -0.19 3.42 -15.94
CA ALA A 322 0.02 4.18 -14.71
C ALA A 322 -0.41 5.65 -14.84
N LEU A 323 -0.06 6.31 -15.94
CA LEU A 323 -0.41 7.71 -16.17
C LEU A 323 -1.93 7.89 -16.33
N PHE A 324 -2.58 7.03 -17.13
CA PHE A 324 -4.04 7.11 -17.31
C PHE A 324 -4.79 6.75 -16.02
N SER A 325 -4.35 5.72 -15.29
CA SER A 325 -4.94 5.37 -14.00
C SER A 325 -4.83 6.51 -12.98
N ALA A 326 -3.67 7.15 -12.90
CA ALA A 326 -3.46 8.29 -12.01
C ALA A 326 -4.33 9.49 -12.38
N LEU A 327 -4.46 9.79 -13.68
CA LEU A 327 -5.30 10.86 -14.17
C LEU A 327 -6.77 10.62 -13.82
N ILE A 328 -7.31 9.44 -14.15
CA ILE A 328 -8.71 9.08 -13.87
C ILE A 328 -8.98 9.09 -12.36
N SER A 329 -8.09 8.45 -11.58
CA SER A 329 -8.22 8.37 -10.13
C SER A 329 -8.25 9.76 -9.47
N THR A 330 -7.37 10.68 -9.86
CA THR A 330 -7.30 12.01 -9.29
C THR A 330 -8.48 12.88 -9.72
N ILE A 331 -8.96 12.76 -10.96
CA ILE A 331 -10.17 13.44 -11.42
C ILE A 331 -11.40 12.95 -10.63
N LEU A 332 -11.56 11.63 -10.49
CA LEU A 332 -12.65 11.08 -9.68
C LEU A 332 -12.55 11.52 -8.22
N ALA A 333 -11.35 11.52 -7.63
CA ALA A 333 -11.13 11.97 -6.26
C ALA A 333 -11.61 13.40 -6.01
N MET A 334 -11.52 14.30 -6.98
CA MET A 334 -12.06 15.67 -6.84
C MET A 334 -13.58 15.69 -6.60
N GLY A 335 -14.31 14.67 -7.05
CA GLY A 335 -15.75 14.52 -6.78
C GLY A 335 -16.07 14.06 -5.34
N PHE A 336 -15.08 13.51 -4.65
CA PHE A 336 -15.22 12.93 -3.30
C PHE A 336 -14.64 13.80 -2.19
N MET A 337 -14.48 15.11 -2.38
CA MET A 337 -13.94 16.06 -1.38
C MET A 337 -14.94 16.41 -0.28
N ASN A 338 -15.70 15.43 0.20
CA ASN A 338 -16.68 15.58 1.28
C ASN A 338 -16.47 14.52 2.37
N LYS A 339 -17.21 14.62 3.48
CA LYS A 339 -17.10 13.63 4.59
C LYS A 339 -17.39 12.20 4.16
N TRP A 340 -18.34 11.99 3.26
CA TRP A 340 -18.66 10.66 2.71
C TRP A 340 -17.54 10.09 1.84
N GLY A 341 -16.79 10.95 1.14
CA GLY A 341 -15.62 10.54 0.35
C GLY A 341 -14.53 9.86 1.19
N GLU A 342 -14.35 10.28 2.45
CA GLU A 342 -13.37 9.62 3.34
C GLU A 342 -13.84 8.22 3.76
N VAL A 343 -15.12 8.06 4.03
CA VAL A 343 -15.69 6.74 4.35
C VAL A 343 -15.58 5.82 3.14
N ILE A 344 -15.98 6.30 1.95
CA ILE A 344 -15.89 5.54 0.70
C ILE A 344 -14.44 5.18 0.39
N GLY A 345 -13.50 6.13 0.52
CA GLY A 345 -12.08 5.89 0.33
C GLY A 345 -11.51 4.85 1.31
N THR A 346 -12.00 4.82 2.54
CA THR A 346 -11.58 3.81 3.53
C THR A 346 -12.15 2.44 3.21
N LEU A 347 -13.43 2.35 2.83
CA LEU A 347 -14.07 1.09 2.44
C LEU A 347 -13.50 0.52 1.14
N SER A 348 -13.08 1.37 0.20
CA SER A 348 -12.46 0.92 -1.06
C SER A 348 -11.16 0.14 -0.84
N ILE A 349 -10.43 0.38 0.27
CA ILE A 349 -9.24 -0.40 0.63
C ILE A 349 -9.59 -1.85 1.00
N ALA A 350 -10.82 -2.08 1.50
CA ALA A 350 -11.28 -3.43 1.86
C ALA A 350 -11.58 -4.31 0.64
N VAL A 351 -11.75 -3.70 -0.52
CA VAL A 351 -12.05 -4.43 -1.76
C VAL A 351 -10.72 -4.78 -2.45
N SER A 352 -10.52 -6.06 -2.71
CA SER A 352 -9.32 -6.53 -3.42
C SER A 352 -9.38 -6.17 -4.92
N PRO A 353 -8.24 -5.78 -5.54
CA PRO A 353 -8.13 -5.63 -6.98
C PRO A 353 -8.57 -6.87 -7.76
N LEU A 354 -8.22 -8.05 -7.26
CA LEU A 354 -8.55 -9.32 -7.88
C LEU A 354 -10.07 -9.55 -7.93
N ILE A 355 -10.77 -9.24 -6.83
CA ILE A 355 -12.23 -9.37 -6.73
C ILE A 355 -12.94 -8.46 -7.73
N ILE A 356 -12.52 -7.19 -7.84
CA ILE A 356 -13.10 -6.27 -8.84
C ILE A 356 -12.80 -6.77 -10.25
N GLY A 357 -11.56 -7.21 -10.49
CA GLY A 357 -11.16 -7.78 -11.78
C GLY A 357 -12.01 -8.99 -12.18
N ALA A 358 -12.20 -9.93 -11.27
CA ALA A 358 -13.03 -11.12 -11.49
C ALA A 358 -14.50 -10.75 -11.79
N GLY A 359 -15.05 -9.79 -11.06
CA GLY A 359 -16.42 -9.32 -11.31
C GLY A 359 -16.56 -8.61 -12.66
N LEU A 360 -15.58 -7.78 -13.05
CA LEU A 360 -15.55 -7.15 -14.37
C LEU A 360 -15.44 -8.20 -15.50
N PHE A 361 -14.64 -9.24 -15.29
CA PHE A 361 -14.55 -10.34 -16.24
C PHE A 361 -15.93 -10.99 -16.47
N LEU A 362 -16.64 -11.30 -15.40
CA LEU A 362 -17.98 -11.92 -15.50
C LEU A 362 -19.00 -10.98 -16.16
N MET A 363 -18.89 -9.65 -15.93
CA MET A 363 -19.74 -8.66 -16.59
C MET A 363 -19.49 -8.61 -18.10
N ILE A 364 -18.24 -8.64 -18.52
CA ILE A 364 -17.83 -8.37 -19.91
C ILE A 364 -17.93 -9.62 -20.78
N ARG A 365 -17.66 -10.82 -20.23
CA ARG A 365 -17.56 -12.07 -21.00
C ARG A 365 -18.80 -12.42 -21.82
N ASN A 366 -19.97 -11.92 -21.42
CA ASN A 366 -21.23 -12.19 -22.14
C ASN A 366 -21.40 -11.30 -23.40
N PHE A 367 -20.60 -10.24 -23.54
CA PHE A 367 -20.68 -9.27 -24.63
C PHE A 367 -19.45 -9.29 -25.52
N ILE A 368 -18.26 -9.37 -24.94
CA ILE A 368 -16.97 -9.27 -25.63
C ILE A 368 -15.99 -10.22 -24.93
N ASN A 369 -14.97 -10.70 -25.65
CA ASN A 369 -13.88 -11.46 -25.05
C ASN A 369 -13.08 -10.56 -24.06
N PRO A 370 -13.08 -10.86 -22.75
CA PRO A 370 -12.43 -10.01 -21.76
C PRO A 370 -10.92 -9.81 -21.98
N PHE A 371 -10.27 -10.75 -22.65
CA PHE A 371 -8.84 -10.66 -22.95
C PHE A 371 -8.50 -9.64 -24.04
N GLU A 372 -9.46 -9.28 -24.91
CA GLU A 372 -9.28 -8.21 -25.90
C GLU A 372 -9.33 -6.82 -25.28
N VAL A 373 -10.04 -6.66 -24.17
CA VAL A 373 -10.21 -5.39 -23.45
C VAL A 373 -9.38 -5.31 -22.16
N THR A 374 -8.35 -6.16 -22.04
CA THR A 374 -7.45 -6.26 -20.86
C THR A 374 -6.96 -4.89 -20.36
N PHE A 375 -6.49 -4.03 -21.27
CA PHE A 375 -6.03 -2.67 -20.93
C PHE A 375 -7.10 -1.87 -20.17
N TRP A 376 -8.33 -1.84 -20.67
CA TRP A 376 -9.42 -1.07 -20.07
C TRP A 376 -9.87 -1.63 -18.73
N VAL A 377 -9.85 -2.94 -18.56
CA VAL A 377 -10.17 -3.59 -17.28
C VAL A 377 -9.13 -3.22 -16.22
N ILE A 378 -7.84 -3.38 -16.53
CA ILE A 378 -6.76 -3.06 -15.59
C ILE A 378 -6.76 -1.56 -15.28
N LEU A 379 -6.95 -0.71 -16.30
CA LEU A 379 -7.07 0.73 -16.14
C LEU A 379 -8.18 1.10 -15.14
N THR A 380 -9.36 0.47 -15.28
CA THR A 380 -10.50 0.71 -14.39
C THR A 380 -10.17 0.29 -12.96
N VAL A 381 -9.63 -0.92 -12.78
CA VAL A 381 -9.30 -1.42 -11.44
C VAL A 381 -8.21 -0.58 -10.78
N ASN A 382 -7.12 -0.26 -11.49
CA ASN A 382 -6.04 0.56 -10.95
C ASN A 382 -6.52 1.98 -10.61
N SER A 383 -7.45 2.53 -11.39
CA SER A 383 -8.06 3.83 -11.08
C SER A 383 -8.89 3.78 -9.79
N ILE A 384 -9.64 2.70 -9.57
CA ILE A 384 -10.42 2.50 -8.33
C ILE A 384 -9.48 2.32 -7.13
N MET A 385 -8.43 1.51 -7.28
CA MET A 385 -7.45 1.25 -6.22
C MET A 385 -6.62 2.49 -5.85
N GLY A 386 -6.38 3.40 -6.79
CA GLY A 386 -5.70 4.67 -6.56
C GLY A 386 -6.55 5.70 -5.82
N LEU A 387 -7.88 5.61 -5.94
CA LEU A 387 -8.82 6.60 -5.43
C LEU A 387 -8.70 6.88 -3.92
N PRO A 388 -8.60 5.89 -3.03
CA PRO A 388 -8.44 6.12 -1.59
C PRO A 388 -7.22 6.97 -1.25
N PHE A 389 -6.13 6.75 -1.96
CA PHE A 389 -4.88 7.49 -1.75
C PHE A 389 -5.01 8.93 -2.26
N ALA A 390 -5.63 9.13 -3.42
CA ALA A 390 -5.88 10.46 -3.98
C ALA A 390 -6.79 11.29 -3.05
N ILE A 391 -7.89 10.72 -2.55
CA ILE A 391 -8.81 11.38 -1.61
C ILE A 391 -8.06 11.79 -0.33
N ARG A 392 -7.29 10.88 0.27
CA ARG A 392 -6.57 11.15 1.52
C ARG A 392 -5.51 12.25 1.40
N ILE A 393 -4.91 12.42 0.21
CA ILE A 393 -3.92 13.46 -0.05
C ILE A 393 -4.60 14.80 -0.35
N MET A 394 -5.62 14.79 -1.20
CA MET A 394 -6.19 16.03 -1.73
C MET A 394 -7.20 16.66 -0.77
N ARG A 395 -7.93 15.88 0.03
CA ARG A 395 -8.99 16.40 0.88
C ARG A 395 -8.51 17.37 1.96
N PRO A 396 -7.46 17.14 2.74
CA PRO A 396 -6.98 18.11 3.73
C PRO A 396 -6.61 19.45 3.09
N ALA A 397 -5.96 19.43 1.92
CA ALA A 397 -5.64 20.63 1.16
C ALA A 397 -6.91 21.33 0.65
N SER A 398 -7.90 20.57 0.18
CA SER A 398 -9.19 21.10 -0.25
C SER A 398 -9.93 21.79 0.90
N ASP A 399 -10.01 21.15 2.07
CA ASP A 399 -10.67 21.69 3.26
C ASP A 399 -9.99 22.97 3.74
N GLU A 400 -8.66 23.05 3.70
CA GLU A 400 -7.89 24.25 4.01
C GLU A 400 -8.19 25.40 3.02
N ILE A 401 -8.22 25.10 1.72
CA ILE A 401 -8.53 26.12 0.69
C ILE A 401 -9.96 26.66 0.87
N ILE A 402 -10.91 25.77 1.12
CA ILE A 402 -12.31 26.15 1.33
C ILE A 402 -12.46 27.00 2.59
N SER A 403 -11.86 26.59 3.71
CA SER A 403 -11.96 27.32 4.98
C SER A 403 -11.37 28.73 4.89
N ASN A 404 -10.24 28.89 4.20
CA ASN A 404 -9.51 30.15 4.15
C ASN A 404 -10.02 31.12 3.07
N PHE A 405 -10.50 30.62 1.93
CA PHE A 405 -10.76 31.47 0.76
C PHE A 405 -12.22 31.49 0.28
N HIS A 406 -13.08 30.58 0.74
CA HIS A 406 -14.47 30.52 0.25
C HIS A 406 -15.28 31.74 0.63
N ARG A 407 -15.13 32.27 1.86
CA ARG A 407 -15.81 33.53 2.28
C ARG A 407 -15.33 34.71 1.48
N LEU A 408 -14.04 34.75 1.15
CA LEU A 408 -13.45 35.81 0.34
C LEU A 408 -14.03 35.82 -1.10
N SER A 409 -14.19 34.61 -1.69
CA SER A 409 -14.75 34.47 -3.03
C SER A 409 -16.21 34.96 -3.13
N ILE A 410 -17.00 34.74 -2.08
CA ILE A 410 -18.38 35.26 -2.01
C ILE A 410 -18.37 36.80 -1.90
N ALA A 411 -17.48 37.34 -1.06
CA ALA A 411 -17.35 38.78 -0.90
C ALA A 411 -16.96 39.51 -2.20
N TYR A 412 -16.15 38.86 -3.05
CA TYR A 412 -15.78 39.36 -4.39
C TYR A 412 -16.79 39.02 -5.50
N GLY A 413 -17.91 38.37 -5.18
CA GLY A 413 -18.92 38.00 -6.18
C GLY A 413 -18.42 37.02 -7.25
N MET A 414 -17.44 36.17 -6.92
CA MET A 414 -16.86 35.27 -7.91
C MET A 414 -17.85 34.18 -8.34
N THR A 415 -17.93 33.95 -9.65
CA THR A 415 -18.70 32.82 -10.18
C THR A 415 -18.07 31.48 -9.76
N PRO A 416 -18.84 30.38 -9.66
CA PRO A 416 -18.29 29.05 -9.31
C PRO A 416 -17.16 28.63 -10.24
N PHE A 417 -17.23 28.92 -11.52
CA PHE A 417 -16.18 28.63 -12.50
C PHE A 417 -14.91 29.44 -12.23
N ALA A 418 -15.05 30.78 -11.99
CA ALA A 418 -13.93 31.66 -11.66
C ALA A 418 -13.26 31.21 -10.34
N TRP A 419 -14.07 30.86 -9.32
CA TRP A 419 -13.57 30.31 -8.08
C TRP A 419 -12.74 29.05 -8.32
N PHE A 420 -13.28 28.06 -9.07
CA PHE A 420 -12.59 26.81 -9.35
C PHE A 420 -11.28 27.02 -10.09
N TYR A 421 -11.29 27.81 -11.17
CA TYR A 421 -10.15 27.98 -12.06
C TYR A 421 -9.05 28.87 -11.47
N TRP A 422 -9.41 30.00 -10.83
CA TRP A 422 -8.45 31.01 -10.38
C TRP A 422 -7.99 30.81 -8.92
N VAL A 423 -8.81 30.20 -8.07
CA VAL A 423 -8.51 30.07 -6.64
C VAL A 423 -8.27 28.63 -6.22
N TYR A 424 -9.24 27.75 -6.50
CA TYR A 424 -9.21 26.38 -6.00
C TYR A 424 -8.16 25.53 -6.69
N LEU A 425 -8.18 25.42 -8.02
CA LEU A 425 -7.29 24.56 -8.80
C LEU A 425 -5.80 24.95 -8.66
N PRO A 426 -5.41 26.23 -8.74
CA PRO A 426 -4.00 26.61 -8.58
C PRO A 426 -3.43 26.29 -7.20
N ARG A 427 -4.26 26.44 -6.14
CA ARG A 427 -3.85 26.11 -4.76
C ARG A 427 -3.86 24.61 -4.48
N LEU A 428 -4.76 23.86 -5.10
CA LEU A 428 -4.81 22.41 -4.99
C LEU A 428 -3.71 21.72 -5.80
N LYS A 429 -3.07 22.42 -6.74
CA LYS A 429 -2.09 21.87 -7.68
C LYS A 429 -1.02 21.00 -6.99
N GLY A 430 -0.45 21.44 -5.86
CA GLY A 430 0.56 20.69 -5.13
C GLY A 430 0.07 19.33 -4.62
N ALA A 431 -1.12 19.30 -4.00
CA ALA A 431 -1.73 18.06 -3.53
C ALA A 431 -2.19 17.17 -4.70
N LEU A 432 -2.69 17.77 -5.79
CA LEU A 432 -3.13 17.07 -6.99
C LEU A 432 -1.96 16.36 -7.68
N THR A 433 -0.87 17.08 -7.96
CA THR A 433 0.31 16.49 -8.63
C THR A 433 0.99 15.44 -7.74
N TYR A 434 1.09 15.68 -6.43
CA TYR A 434 1.62 14.68 -5.50
C TYR A 434 0.76 13.41 -5.50
N SER A 435 -0.58 13.54 -5.49
CA SER A 435 -1.48 12.38 -5.55
C SER A 435 -1.37 11.64 -6.88
N MET A 436 -1.27 12.37 -8.01
CA MET A 436 -1.03 11.76 -9.33
C MET A 436 0.27 10.94 -9.34
N GLY A 437 1.36 11.51 -8.83
CA GLY A 437 2.64 10.80 -8.76
C GLY A 437 2.58 9.54 -7.90
N LEU A 438 1.90 9.59 -6.74
CA LEU A 438 1.76 8.42 -5.87
C LEU A 438 0.88 7.35 -6.51
N VAL A 439 -0.28 7.72 -7.07
CA VAL A 439 -1.18 6.74 -7.72
C VAL A 439 -0.52 6.12 -8.94
N ALA A 440 0.23 6.91 -9.74
CA ALA A 440 0.98 6.38 -10.88
C ALA A 440 2.04 5.36 -10.42
N ALA A 441 2.79 5.65 -9.35
CA ALA A 441 3.77 4.73 -8.81
C ALA A 441 3.14 3.43 -8.27
N LEU A 442 1.98 3.52 -7.60
CA LEU A 442 1.22 2.35 -7.14
C LEU A 442 0.71 1.50 -8.31
N SER A 443 0.14 2.13 -9.34
CA SER A 443 -0.34 1.45 -10.54
C SER A 443 0.78 0.77 -11.34
N MET A 444 1.99 1.38 -11.38
CA MET A 444 3.19 0.76 -11.97
C MET A 444 3.56 -0.56 -11.31
N GLY A 445 3.28 -0.71 -10.01
CA GLY A 445 3.64 -1.89 -9.22
C GLY A 445 2.55 -2.96 -9.12
N ASP A 446 1.37 -2.74 -9.72
CA ASP A 446 0.26 -3.67 -9.60
C ASP A 446 0.52 -4.97 -10.36
N LEU A 447 0.38 -6.08 -9.65
CA LEU A 447 0.47 -7.44 -10.19
C LEU A 447 -0.89 -8.16 -10.07
N GLY A 448 -1.81 -7.68 -9.22
CA GLY A 448 -3.02 -8.40 -8.86
C GLY A 448 -3.92 -8.71 -10.04
N VAL A 449 -4.37 -7.68 -10.73
CA VAL A 449 -5.32 -7.82 -11.84
C VAL A 449 -4.64 -8.29 -13.12
N ILE A 450 -3.42 -7.82 -13.37
CA ILE A 450 -2.71 -8.17 -14.60
C ILE A 450 -2.43 -9.67 -14.71
N VAL A 451 -2.18 -10.37 -13.60
CA VAL A 451 -1.98 -11.83 -13.62
C VAL A 451 -3.26 -12.58 -14.00
N LEU A 452 -4.45 -12.02 -13.69
CA LEU A 452 -5.73 -12.61 -14.04
C LEU A 452 -6.02 -12.49 -15.54
N PHE A 453 -5.74 -11.31 -16.13
CA PHE A 453 -6.05 -10.99 -17.53
C PHE A 453 -4.84 -11.05 -18.46
N GLY A 454 -3.64 -10.91 -17.91
CA GLY A 454 -2.40 -10.84 -18.70
C GLY A 454 -2.13 -12.10 -19.48
N GLY A 455 -1.66 -11.90 -20.69
CA GLY A 455 -1.27 -12.94 -21.65
C GLY A 455 -0.38 -12.32 -22.72
N ALA A 456 -0.14 -13.06 -23.78
CA ALA A 456 0.73 -12.62 -24.90
C ALA A 456 0.30 -11.31 -25.58
N SER A 457 -0.98 -10.90 -25.43
CA SER A 457 -1.52 -9.69 -26.05
C SER A 457 -1.24 -8.39 -25.27
N PHE A 458 -1.08 -8.46 -23.94
CA PHE A 458 -0.84 -7.29 -23.10
C PHE A 458 0.00 -7.66 -21.88
N GLU A 459 1.22 -7.20 -21.85
CA GLU A 459 2.16 -7.43 -20.76
C GLU A 459 2.58 -6.11 -20.11
N THR A 460 2.68 -6.12 -18.78
CA THR A 460 3.26 -5.03 -17.98
C THR A 460 4.57 -5.49 -17.37
N LEU A 461 5.39 -4.53 -16.96
CA LEU A 461 6.70 -4.83 -16.38
C LEU A 461 6.63 -5.70 -15.10
N PRO A 462 5.68 -5.51 -14.16
CA PRO A 462 5.49 -6.43 -13.05
C PRO A 462 5.17 -7.87 -13.48
N LEU A 463 4.35 -8.05 -14.52
CA LEU A 463 4.02 -9.37 -15.05
C LEU A 463 5.23 -10.06 -15.66
N VAL A 464 6.04 -9.34 -16.45
CA VAL A 464 7.28 -9.86 -17.03
C VAL A 464 8.25 -10.29 -15.92
N ILE A 465 8.42 -9.47 -14.88
CA ILE A 465 9.25 -9.82 -13.73
C ILE A 465 8.76 -11.11 -13.07
N TYR A 466 7.46 -11.24 -12.84
CA TYR A 466 6.84 -12.44 -12.27
C TYR A 466 7.07 -13.69 -13.14
N GLN A 467 6.92 -13.57 -14.46
CA GLN A 467 7.18 -14.66 -15.42
C GLN A 467 8.65 -15.09 -15.39
N LEU A 468 9.59 -14.12 -15.37
CA LEU A 468 11.03 -14.40 -15.27
C LEU A 468 11.38 -15.11 -13.95
N MET A 469 10.75 -14.69 -12.84
CA MET A 469 10.91 -15.36 -11.53
C MET A 469 10.39 -16.81 -11.59
N SER A 470 9.23 -17.02 -12.19
CA SER A 470 8.61 -18.34 -12.33
C SER A 470 9.42 -19.28 -13.25
N ALA A 471 10.15 -18.70 -14.21
CA ALA A 471 11.07 -19.40 -15.10
C ALA A 471 12.50 -19.58 -14.50
N TYR A 472 12.71 -19.24 -13.22
CA TYR A 472 14.02 -19.27 -12.54
C TYR A 472 15.09 -18.34 -13.16
N ARG A 473 14.69 -17.36 -14.00
CA ARG A 473 15.58 -16.36 -14.62
C ARG A 473 15.74 -15.14 -13.68
N ILE A 474 16.22 -15.39 -12.46
CA ILE A 474 16.24 -14.39 -11.38
C ILE A 474 17.12 -13.17 -11.72
N ASP A 475 18.23 -13.36 -12.40
CA ASP A 475 19.14 -12.27 -12.77
C ASP A 475 18.50 -11.27 -13.74
N GLN A 476 17.74 -11.77 -14.71
CA GLN A 476 16.94 -10.94 -15.62
C GLN A 476 15.78 -10.26 -14.90
N ALA A 477 15.12 -10.97 -13.96
CA ALA A 477 14.08 -10.40 -13.15
C ALA A 477 14.60 -9.23 -12.29
N MET A 478 15.83 -9.34 -11.74
CA MET A 478 16.45 -8.27 -10.97
C MET A 478 16.80 -7.05 -11.84
N ALA A 479 17.34 -7.27 -13.06
CA ALA A 479 17.61 -6.18 -14.00
C ALA A 479 16.31 -5.44 -14.37
N SER A 480 15.23 -6.17 -14.67
CA SER A 480 13.89 -5.62 -14.96
C SER A 480 13.30 -4.88 -13.76
N ALA A 481 13.53 -5.38 -12.54
CA ALA A 481 13.07 -4.77 -11.30
C ALA A 481 13.74 -3.40 -11.05
N VAL A 482 15.02 -3.24 -11.36
CA VAL A 482 15.72 -1.94 -11.27
C VAL A 482 15.06 -0.92 -12.19
N ILE A 483 14.75 -1.30 -13.44
CA ILE A 483 14.07 -0.42 -14.40
C ILE A 483 12.71 0.00 -13.83
N LEU A 484 11.93 -0.95 -13.31
CA LEU A 484 10.61 -0.67 -12.72
C LEU A 484 10.71 0.33 -11.56
N VAL A 485 11.69 0.19 -10.69
CA VAL A 485 11.93 1.12 -9.57
C VAL A 485 12.32 2.51 -10.08
N LEU A 486 13.25 2.58 -11.03
CA LEU A 486 13.71 3.85 -11.58
C LEU A 486 12.59 4.63 -12.25
N ILE A 487 11.73 3.94 -13.02
CA ILE A 487 10.58 4.56 -13.69
C ILE A 487 9.54 4.99 -12.64
N SER A 488 9.19 4.13 -11.68
CA SER A 488 8.19 4.46 -10.64
C SER A 488 8.61 5.68 -9.82
N ILE A 489 9.86 5.70 -9.35
CA ILE A 489 10.42 6.84 -8.60
C ILE A 489 10.53 8.07 -9.53
N GLY A 490 10.98 7.89 -10.77
CA GLY A 490 11.10 8.97 -11.75
C GLY A 490 9.77 9.68 -12.00
N ILE A 491 8.70 8.90 -12.25
CA ILE A 491 7.34 9.44 -12.43
C ILE A 491 6.90 10.20 -11.18
N PHE A 492 7.06 9.59 -10.00
CA PHE A 492 6.71 10.24 -8.73
C PHE A 492 7.43 11.58 -8.55
N LEU A 493 8.75 11.62 -8.76
CA LEU A 493 9.57 12.83 -8.60
C LEU A 493 9.22 13.92 -9.63
N ILE A 494 8.89 13.55 -10.86
CA ILE A 494 8.45 14.50 -11.89
C ILE A 494 7.17 15.21 -11.42
N PHE A 495 6.16 14.45 -10.99
CA PHE A 495 4.91 15.02 -10.51
C PHE A 495 5.09 15.85 -9.23
N ASP A 496 5.93 15.42 -8.29
CA ASP A 496 6.23 16.16 -7.06
C ASP A 496 6.93 17.51 -7.39
N ARG A 497 7.85 17.54 -8.35
CA ARG A 497 8.49 18.78 -8.81
C ARG A 497 7.51 19.73 -9.48
N ILE A 498 6.63 19.22 -10.37
CA ILE A 498 5.59 20.03 -11.03
C ILE A 498 4.69 20.73 -9.99
N GLY A 499 4.42 20.07 -8.86
CA GLY A 499 3.66 20.65 -7.75
C GLY A 499 4.37 21.77 -7.01
N LYS A 500 5.69 21.69 -6.86
CA LYS A 500 6.52 22.63 -6.07
C LYS A 500 6.89 23.92 -6.83
N THR A 501 6.96 23.92 -8.16
CA THR A 501 7.50 25.00 -8.97
C THR A 501 6.69 26.33 -8.96
N ARG A 502 5.62 26.44 -8.17
CA ARG A 502 4.76 27.66 -8.15
C ARG A 502 4.53 28.25 -6.75
N ASN A 503 5.21 27.75 -5.72
CA ASN A 503 5.13 28.30 -4.34
C ASN A 503 6.39 29.09 -3.93
N ALA A 504 7.20 29.50 -4.90
CA ALA A 504 8.33 30.43 -4.73
C ALA A 504 7.95 31.82 -5.19
#